data_cebf7e2186c07830b0194d1cb3ce6879
#
_entry.id   cebf7e2186c07830b0194d1cb3ce6879
#
_cell.length_a   1.000
_cell.length_b   1.000
_cell.length_c   1.000
_cell.angle_alpha   90.00
_cell.angle_beta   90.00
_cell.angle_gamma   90.00
#
_symmetry.space_group_name_H-M   'P 1'
#
loop_
_entity.id
_entity.type
_entity.pdbx_description
1 polymer ?
#
loop_
_entity_poly.entity_id
_entity_poly.type
_entity_poly.pdbx_seq_one_letter_code
_entity_poly.pdbx_strand_id
1 'polypeptide(L)'
;MKRYSVTAAAILTALACTQSHAQTVDTTAPVFEPEPQVVAVQYVQTPMGSTVSTDTKYAPNLQVKPTVPKGKQEVQKPAVPVRIDADKMYYNDTTGRVWANGSVEVERGNQQLLSQKIEGNTKTQQYESASDYRFLEDKGDTKDLTGSHITYNATTGEAHTKDVFGYADPYWVKAEVGDFDGKTGRIEKGWLTTKHAIAFKGAPDYRVEGDYIEVFPGDKAVIHNASFYIKNKRIISVKKYIVSLRQDKQGQVSVFSFVPRPKYNSSDGLSLNGKIDYPVSKHGELFLHYTWGTNIGFKPSFGYVQFLPWGEAKIAYSRESATLNAKKVWVEKKPELSIDTHAYHIGATPFTIRGGASYGRWVEGHIKGSHAKYFGELSHDPVHIGPNTEVKFYGGYQRDYYGYDSSVRSMPYWGVGATTKLGPRVDAWAGYRQSNVSVSADSPYPFDQIDVKYNLYYGLSVQATRLDRFSVQMQRDMQTHELRYVDLTWHRDLHSFEGSLTYRTKQKKWEYTLVAKDF
;
A
#
# COMPACT_ATOMS: atom_id res chain seq x y z
N MET A 1 -27.44 3.28 40.93
CA MET A 1 -26.84 4.05 39.82
C MET A 1 -27.80 4.00 38.65
N LYS A 2 -28.41 5.12 38.28
CA LYS A 2 -29.26 5.20 37.09
C LYS A 2 -28.34 5.42 35.87
N ARG A 3 -28.29 4.46 34.97
CA ARG A 3 -27.60 4.58 33.68
C ARG A 3 -28.47 5.46 32.76
N TYR A 4 -27.96 6.62 32.36
CA TYR A 4 -28.61 7.47 31.38
C TYR A 4 -27.95 7.25 30.03
N SER A 5 -28.73 6.76 29.09
CA SER A 5 -28.37 6.68 27.68
C SER A 5 -28.62 8.06 27.05
N VAL A 6 -27.59 8.83 26.84
CA VAL A 6 -27.68 10.11 26.12
C VAL A 6 -27.29 9.86 24.68
N THR A 7 -28.21 10.13 23.77
CA THR A 7 -27.99 10.08 22.32
C THR A 7 -27.17 11.28 21.87
N ALA A 8 -25.90 11.31 22.22
CA ALA A 8 -24.96 12.30 21.72
C ALA A 8 -24.14 11.66 20.60
N ALA A 9 -24.67 11.74 19.39
CA ALA A 9 -24.00 11.23 18.22
C ALA A 9 -22.93 12.21 17.81
N ALA A 10 -21.61 11.96 18.17
CA ALA A 10 -20.71 12.68 17.31
C ALA A 10 -19.31 13.12 17.75
N ILE A 11 -18.84 12.85 18.93
CA ILE A 11 -17.49 13.35 19.32
C ILE A 11 -16.34 12.75 18.45
N LEU A 12 -16.63 11.72 17.66
CA LEU A 12 -15.59 10.82 17.18
C LEU A 12 -15.44 10.70 15.64
N THR A 13 -16.21 11.45 14.86
CA THR A 13 -16.14 11.39 13.38
C THR A 13 -15.02 12.24 12.78
N ALA A 14 -14.48 13.16 13.55
CA ALA A 14 -13.56 14.19 13.08
C ALA A 14 -12.16 13.67 12.68
N LEU A 15 -11.75 12.54 13.21
CA LEU A 15 -10.45 11.92 12.86
C LEU A 15 -10.60 10.75 11.88
N ALA A 16 -11.83 10.48 11.42
CA ALA A 16 -12.15 9.36 10.55
C ALA A 16 -12.00 9.71 9.05
N CYS A 17 -10.85 10.20 8.65
CA CYS A 17 -10.59 10.49 7.25
C CYS A 17 -9.73 9.47 6.53
N THR A 18 -9.91 8.21 6.85
CA THR A 18 -9.55 7.12 5.97
C THR A 18 -10.66 6.08 6.07
N GLN A 19 -11.73 6.23 5.29
CA GLN A 19 -12.51 5.07 4.94
C GLN A 19 -11.68 4.25 3.93
N SER A 20 -10.64 3.58 4.40
CA SER A 20 -10.30 2.30 3.85
C SER A 20 -11.44 1.39 4.28
N HIS A 21 -12.14 0.81 3.35
CA HIS A 21 -12.97 -0.35 3.62
C HIS A 21 -12.02 -1.50 3.96
N ALA A 22 -11.52 -1.50 5.18
CA ALA A 22 -10.90 -2.67 5.76
C ALA A 22 -12.01 -3.71 5.90
N GLN A 23 -12.04 -4.68 5.02
CA GLN A 23 -12.56 -5.96 5.41
C GLN A 23 -11.75 -6.41 6.62
N THR A 24 -12.45 -6.81 7.66
CA THR A 24 -11.91 -7.43 8.86
C THR A 24 -10.97 -8.58 8.47
N VAL A 25 -9.70 -8.28 8.39
CA VAL A 25 -8.66 -9.29 8.49
C VAL A 25 -8.54 -9.54 9.98
N ASP A 26 -8.80 -10.76 10.37
CA ASP A 26 -8.63 -11.24 11.74
C ASP A 26 -7.17 -10.98 12.18
N THR A 27 -6.97 -9.99 13.07
CA THR A 27 -5.66 -9.45 13.44
C THR A 27 -5.03 -10.17 14.61
N THR A 28 -5.13 -11.49 14.68
CA THR A 28 -4.53 -12.27 15.75
C THR A 28 -3.17 -12.91 15.44
N ALA A 29 -2.57 -12.62 14.28
CA ALA A 29 -1.15 -12.95 14.05
C ALA A 29 -0.50 -11.86 13.22
N PRO A 30 0.78 -11.52 13.46
CA PRO A 30 1.52 -10.75 12.48
C PRO A 30 1.50 -11.56 11.19
N VAL A 31 0.82 -11.07 10.17
CA VAL A 31 0.85 -11.65 8.84
C VAL A 31 2.28 -11.45 8.36
N PHE A 32 3.13 -12.43 8.61
CA PHE A 32 4.32 -12.61 7.84
C PHE A 32 3.84 -13.01 6.44
N GLU A 33 3.63 -12.01 5.62
CA GLU A 33 3.70 -12.29 4.21
C GLU A 33 5.15 -12.70 3.96
N PRO A 34 5.41 -13.96 3.56
CA PRO A 34 6.67 -14.23 2.95
C PRO A 34 6.75 -13.22 1.84
N GLU A 35 7.75 -12.34 1.85
CA GLU A 35 7.97 -11.51 0.70
C GLU A 35 8.35 -12.43 -0.47
N PRO A 36 7.40 -12.92 -1.24
CA PRO A 36 7.70 -13.53 -2.53
C PRO A 36 8.23 -12.47 -3.48
N GLN A 37 8.20 -11.22 -3.02
CA GLN A 37 8.35 -10.04 -3.81
C GLN A 37 9.63 -10.00 -4.60
N VAL A 38 10.74 -10.27 -4.00
CA VAL A 38 12.00 -10.11 -4.73
C VAL A 38 12.20 -11.23 -5.73
N VAL A 39 11.65 -12.38 -5.47
CA VAL A 39 11.94 -13.56 -6.25
C VAL A 39 10.84 -13.86 -7.22
N ALA A 40 9.61 -13.73 -6.81
CA ALA A 40 8.50 -13.94 -7.70
C ALA A 40 8.45 -12.87 -8.81
N VAL A 41 8.78 -11.61 -8.48
CA VAL A 41 8.92 -10.55 -9.49
C VAL A 41 9.95 -10.88 -10.57
N GLN A 42 10.99 -11.62 -10.22
CA GLN A 42 11.99 -12.01 -11.20
C GLN A 42 11.56 -13.16 -12.10
N TYR A 43 10.60 -13.96 -11.67
CA TYR A 43 10.26 -15.22 -12.35
C TYR A 43 8.87 -15.24 -12.95
N VAL A 44 7.98 -14.44 -12.46
CA VAL A 44 6.79 -14.14 -13.20
C VAL A 44 7.09 -12.97 -14.11
N GLN A 45 8.03 -13.16 -14.99
CA GLN A 45 7.98 -12.44 -16.23
C GLN A 45 6.69 -12.88 -16.91
N THR A 46 5.63 -12.22 -16.54
CA THR A 46 4.63 -12.07 -17.54
C THR A 46 5.37 -11.44 -18.70
N PRO A 47 5.04 -11.81 -19.90
CA PRO A 47 5.58 -11.18 -21.10
C PRO A 47 5.31 -9.69 -21.15
N MET A 48 4.93 -9.12 -20.06
CA MET A 48 4.46 -7.77 -19.96
C MET A 48 5.52 -6.77 -19.61
N GLY A 49 6.78 -7.18 -19.35
CA GLY A 49 7.82 -6.19 -19.10
C GLY A 49 7.43 -5.08 -18.15
N SER A 50 6.18 -5.04 -17.75
CA SER A 50 5.72 -4.18 -16.68
C SER A 50 6.10 -4.87 -15.39
N THR A 51 6.46 -4.13 -14.43
CA THR A 51 6.44 -4.51 -13.03
C THR A 51 5.08 -5.14 -12.75
N VAL A 52 4.93 -6.40 -13.14
CA VAL A 52 3.89 -7.18 -12.58
C VAL A 52 4.33 -7.40 -11.18
N SER A 53 3.75 -6.63 -10.32
CA SER A 53 3.51 -7.08 -9.01
C SER A 53 3.05 -8.52 -9.14
N THR A 54 3.86 -9.45 -8.70
CA THR A 54 3.45 -10.81 -8.46
C THR A 54 2.59 -10.86 -7.22
N ASP A 55 2.17 -9.69 -6.79
CA ASP A 55 1.12 -9.58 -5.83
C ASP A 55 -0.11 -10.23 -6.42
N THR A 56 -0.22 -11.46 -6.08
CA THR A 56 -1.49 -12.13 -5.96
C THR A 56 -2.35 -11.49 -4.86
N LYS A 57 -1.93 -10.40 -4.27
CA LYS A 57 -2.81 -9.49 -3.57
C LYS A 57 -3.58 -8.71 -4.61
N TYR A 58 -4.71 -9.27 -4.96
CA TYR A 58 -5.78 -8.47 -5.54
C TYR A 58 -6.04 -7.32 -4.58
N ALA A 59 -6.06 -6.10 -5.10
CA ALA A 59 -6.57 -4.98 -4.34
C ALA A 59 -7.91 -5.43 -3.70
N PRO A 60 -8.07 -5.24 -2.40
CA PRO A 60 -9.31 -5.60 -1.75
C PRO A 60 -10.43 -4.93 -2.53
N ASN A 61 -11.48 -5.68 -2.83
CA ASN A 61 -12.66 -5.29 -3.56
C ASN A 61 -12.97 -3.81 -3.39
N LEU A 62 -12.60 -2.99 -4.36
CA LEU A 62 -13.28 -1.74 -4.60
C LEU A 62 -14.66 -2.13 -5.14
N GLN A 63 -15.59 -2.45 -4.24
CA GLN A 63 -16.98 -2.53 -4.61
C GLN A 63 -17.39 -1.14 -5.09
N VAL A 64 -17.37 -0.96 -6.39
CA VAL A 64 -18.10 0.15 -7.00
C VAL A 64 -19.57 -0.13 -6.69
N LYS A 65 -20.10 0.57 -5.70
CA LYS A 65 -21.54 0.58 -5.47
C LYS A 65 -22.19 0.98 -6.78
N PRO A 66 -23.18 0.23 -7.25
CA PRO A 66 -23.95 0.64 -8.41
C PRO A 66 -24.49 2.04 -8.17
N THR A 67 -24.35 2.92 -9.14
CA THR A 67 -24.91 4.26 -9.14
C THR A 67 -26.41 4.14 -9.03
N VAL A 68 -26.95 4.38 -7.85
CA VAL A 68 -28.40 4.43 -7.65
C VAL A 68 -28.90 5.71 -8.34
N PRO A 69 -29.95 5.66 -9.16
CA PRO A 69 -30.51 6.83 -9.79
C PRO A 69 -30.94 7.86 -8.73
N LYS A 70 -30.64 9.14 -9.02
CA LYS A 70 -31.12 10.27 -8.22
C LYS A 70 -32.64 10.17 -8.02
N GLY A 71 -33.06 10.03 -6.78
CA GLY A 71 -34.48 10.12 -6.43
C GLY A 71 -34.94 9.13 -5.38
N LYS A 72 -34.20 8.94 -4.28
CA LYS A 72 -34.80 8.38 -3.05
C LYS A 72 -34.15 9.06 -1.85
N GLN A 73 -35.01 9.47 -0.93
CA GLN A 73 -34.71 10.05 0.36
C GLN A 73 -33.54 9.34 1.03
N GLU A 74 -32.59 10.12 1.52
CA GLU A 74 -31.55 9.62 2.43
C GLU A 74 -32.25 8.94 3.61
N VAL A 75 -32.16 7.64 3.63
CA VAL A 75 -32.49 6.88 4.84
C VAL A 75 -31.40 7.26 5.84
N GLN A 76 -31.73 8.09 6.81
CA GLN A 76 -30.86 8.39 7.94
C GLN A 76 -30.41 7.04 8.52
N LYS A 77 -29.13 6.75 8.41
CA LYS A 77 -28.53 5.61 9.12
C LYS A 77 -28.88 5.77 10.60
N PRO A 78 -29.35 4.71 11.28
CA PRO A 78 -29.63 4.79 12.70
C PRO A 78 -28.39 5.33 13.42
N ALA A 79 -28.60 6.35 14.26
CA ALA A 79 -27.52 6.96 15.02
C ALA A 79 -26.89 5.89 15.92
N VAL A 80 -25.57 5.71 15.80
CA VAL A 80 -24.83 4.81 16.69
C VAL A 80 -24.94 5.36 18.11
N PRO A 81 -25.44 4.62 19.10
CA PRO A 81 -25.61 5.10 20.45
C PRO A 81 -24.24 5.46 21.06
N VAL A 82 -24.22 6.55 21.82
CA VAL A 82 -23.05 6.97 22.61
C VAL A 82 -23.29 6.58 24.06
N ARG A 83 -22.31 5.92 24.64
CA ARG A 83 -22.26 5.60 26.07
C ARG A 83 -21.26 6.50 26.75
N ILE A 84 -21.62 7.07 27.89
CA ILE A 84 -20.71 7.87 28.71
C ILE A 84 -20.71 7.25 30.11
N ASP A 85 -19.52 6.88 30.57
CA ASP A 85 -19.27 6.45 31.93
C ASP A 85 -18.35 7.48 32.60
N ALA A 86 -18.62 7.83 33.88
CA ALA A 86 -17.83 8.78 34.65
C ALA A 86 -18.10 8.58 36.15
N ASP A 87 -17.15 9.02 37.00
CA ASP A 87 -17.36 8.96 38.45
C ASP A 87 -18.51 9.89 38.89
N LYS A 88 -18.65 11.05 38.22
CA LYS A 88 -19.73 12.01 38.45
C LYS A 88 -20.24 12.53 37.11
N MET A 89 -21.55 12.50 36.91
CA MET A 89 -22.20 13.04 35.72
C MET A 89 -23.42 13.87 36.12
N TYR A 90 -23.55 15.04 35.49
CA TYR A 90 -24.70 15.91 35.57
C TYR A 90 -25.29 16.13 34.17
N TYR A 91 -26.57 15.97 34.03
CA TYR A 91 -27.31 16.24 32.81
C TYR A 91 -28.54 17.09 33.11
N ASN A 92 -28.72 18.19 32.38
CA ASN A 92 -29.88 19.03 32.44
C ASN A 92 -30.74 18.85 31.18
N ASP A 93 -31.85 18.22 31.31
CA ASP A 93 -32.75 17.90 30.20
C ASP A 93 -33.34 19.15 29.52
N THR A 94 -33.62 20.20 30.31
CA THR A 94 -34.18 21.46 29.80
C THR A 94 -33.20 22.22 28.92
N THR A 95 -31.93 22.27 29.30
CA THR A 95 -30.88 23.00 28.56
C THR A 95 -30.06 22.12 27.63
N GLY A 96 -30.12 20.80 27.80
CA GLY A 96 -29.26 19.83 27.10
C GLY A 96 -27.83 19.79 27.61
N ARG A 97 -27.51 20.50 28.70
CA ARG A 97 -26.13 20.58 29.22
C ARG A 97 -25.72 19.28 29.89
N VAL A 98 -24.56 18.77 29.52
CA VAL A 98 -23.92 17.58 30.10
C VAL A 98 -22.56 17.99 30.69
N TRP A 99 -22.26 17.45 31.86
CA TRP A 99 -20.97 17.57 32.50
C TRP A 99 -20.60 16.23 33.13
N ALA A 100 -19.41 15.74 32.81
CA ALA A 100 -18.87 14.49 33.32
C ALA A 100 -17.46 14.75 33.91
N ASN A 101 -17.14 14.12 35.03
CA ASN A 101 -15.87 14.32 35.73
C ASN A 101 -15.43 13.04 36.43
N GLY A 102 -14.12 12.77 36.39
CA GLY A 102 -13.47 11.63 36.98
C GLY A 102 -13.58 10.40 36.07
N SER A 103 -12.44 9.92 35.55
CA SER A 103 -12.35 8.71 34.73
C SER A 103 -13.41 8.65 33.62
N VAL A 104 -13.56 9.75 32.88
CA VAL A 104 -14.60 9.83 31.84
C VAL A 104 -14.23 8.97 30.65
N GLU A 105 -15.11 8.05 30.30
CA GLU A 105 -15.01 7.21 29.11
C GLU A 105 -16.25 7.45 28.24
N VAL A 106 -16.02 7.80 26.98
CA VAL A 106 -17.06 7.96 25.97
C VAL A 106 -16.84 6.93 24.88
N GLU A 107 -17.80 6.04 24.70
CA GLU A 107 -17.78 4.99 23.68
C GLU A 107 -18.80 5.25 22.58
N ARG A 108 -18.38 5.04 21.33
CA ARG A 108 -19.25 5.08 20.16
C ARG A 108 -18.78 4.08 19.10
N GLY A 109 -19.48 2.95 19.01
CA GLY A 109 -19.06 1.90 18.09
C GLY A 109 -17.68 1.35 18.43
N ASN A 110 -16.70 1.52 17.54
CA ASN A 110 -15.32 1.10 17.73
C ASN A 110 -14.40 2.22 18.28
N GLN A 111 -14.96 3.36 18.64
CA GLN A 111 -14.22 4.55 19.08
C GLN A 111 -14.40 4.78 20.57
N GLN A 112 -13.32 5.19 21.23
CA GLN A 112 -13.28 5.52 22.66
C GLN A 112 -12.55 6.84 22.88
N LEU A 113 -13.10 7.70 23.72
CA LEU A 113 -12.44 8.90 24.21
C LEU A 113 -12.33 8.81 25.74
N LEU A 114 -11.12 8.83 26.23
CA LEU A 114 -10.78 8.81 27.64
C LEU A 114 -10.32 10.20 28.07
N SER A 115 -10.88 10.72 29.16
CA SER A 115 -10.50 12.03 29.70
C SER A 115 -10.85 12.14 31.18
N GLN A 116 -10.33 13.16 31.85
CA GLN A 116 -10.72 13.46 33.24
C GLN A 116 -11.99 14.27 33.32
N LYS A 117 -12.31 15.06 32.28
CA LYS A 117 -13.46 15.96 32.29
C LYS A 117 -14.00 16.18 30.89
N ILE A 118 -15.31 16.10 30.76
CA ILE A 118 -16.02 16.46 29.51
C ILE A 118 -17.20 17.37 29.85
N GLU A 119 -17.31 18.48 29.14
CA GLU A 119 -18.45 19.37 29.14
C GLU A 119 -19.08 19.42 27.74
N GLY A 120 -20.39 19.60 27.65
CA GLY A 120 -21.03 19.71 26.38
C GLY A 120 -22.51 20.03 26.44
N ASN A 121 -23.12 20.06 25.26
CA ASN A 121 -24.53 20.32 25.12
C ASN A 121 -25.15 19.43 24.04
N THR A 122 -26.09 18.59 24.45
CA THR A 122 -26.76 17.64 23.55
C THR A 122 -27.71 18.30 22.54
N LYS A 123 -28.11 19.56 22.76
CA LYS A 123 -28.99 20.31 21.83
C LYS A 123 -28.17 21.00 20.76
N THR A 124 -27.02 21.61 21.13
CA THR A 124 -26.09 22.24 20.17
C THR A 124 -25.08 21.26 19.60
N GLN A 125 -24.99 20.06 20.17
CA GLN A 125 -24.06 19.01 19.76
C GLN A 125 -22.59 19.44 19.85
N GLN A 126 -22.27 20.33 20.77
CA GLN A 126 -20.90 20.81 21.05
C GLN A 126 -20.39 20.18 22.33
N TYR A 127 -19.17 19.69 22.29
CA TYR A 127 -18.52 19.02 23.40
C TYR A 127 -17.07 19.49 23.52
N GLU A 128 -16.56 19.54 24.73
CA GLU A 128 -15.22 20.00 25.05
C GLU A 128 -14.62 19.16 26.17
N SER A 129 -13.36 18.80 26.02
CA SER A 129 -12.48 18.38 27.10
C SER A 129 -11.31 19.36 27.19
N ALA A 130 -11.21 20.09 28.29
CA ALA A 130 -10.12 21.02 28.56
C ALA A 130 -8.94 20.34 29.32
N SER A 131 -9.00 19.04 29.49
CA SER A 131 -7.95 18.21 30.12
C SER A 131 -7.30 17.29 29.09
N ASP A 132 -6.23 16.61 29.53
CA ASP A 132 -5.61 15.57 28.75
C ASP A 132 -6.64 14.53 28.33
N TYR A 133 -6.52 14.12 27.09
CA TYR A 133 -7.39 13.09 26.52
C TYR A 133 -6.57 12.00 25.82
N ARG A 134 -7.16 10.82 25.67
CA ARG A 134 -6.70 9.76 24.77
C ARG A 134 -7.88 9.31 23.92
N PHE A 135 -7.67 9.31 22.62
CA PHE A 135 -8.62 8.85 21.65
C PHE A 135 -8.17 7.54 21.02
N LEU A 136 -9.01 6.53 21.07
CA LEU A 136 -8.76 5.21 20.51
C LEU A 136 -9.81 4.89 19.45
N GLU A 137 -9.37 4.30 18.34
CA GLU A 137 -10.25 3.66 17.35
C GLU A 137 -9.74 2.24 17.11
N ASP A 138 -10.68 1.27 17.05
CA ASP A 138 -10.37 -0.15 16.98
C ASP A 138 -9.40 -0.60 18.12
N LYS A 139 -9.66 -0.14 19.35
CA LYS A 139 -8.82 -0.37 20.54
C LYS A 139 -7.37 0.14 20.41
N GLY A 140 -7.14 1.08 19.50
CA GLY A 140 -5.82 1.66 19.25
C GLY A 140 -5.11 1.11 18.00
N ASP A 141 -5.66 0.12 17.33
CA ASP A 141 -5.05 -0.45 16.13
C ASP A 141 -5.07 0.53 14.95
N THR A 142 -6.18 1.25 14.77
CA THR A 142 -6.32 2.27 13.71
C THR A 142 -5.90 3.64 14.19
N LYS A 143 -6.30 4.04 15.41
CA LYS A 143 -5.88 5.32 16.02
C LYS A 143 -5.65 5.17 17.51
N ASP A 144 -4.56 5.79 17.97
CA ASP A 144 -4.22 5.98 19.37
C ASP A 144 -3.58 7.37 19.51
N LEU A 145 -4.41 8.38 19.79
CA LEU A 145 -4.02 9.78 19.85
C LEU A 145 -4.19 10.32 21.24
N THR A 146 -3.24 11.11 21.69
CA THR A 146 -3.28 11.86 22.94
C THR A 146 -3.17 13.36 22.67
N GLY A 147 -3.72 14.18 23.55
CA GLY A 147 -3.60 15.64 23.47
C GLY A 147 -4.05 16.29 24.76
N SER A 148 -3.90 17.62 24.87
CA SER A 148 -4.19 18.40 26.09
C SER A 148 -5.56 19.05 26.10
N HIS A 149 -6.22 19.16 24.95
CA HIS A 149 -7.51 19.81 24.81
C HIS A 149 -8.19 19.33 23.53
N ILE A 150 -9.51 19.15 23.57
CA ILE A 150 -10.31 18.85 22.38
C ILE A 150 -11.67 19.55 22.44
N THR A 151 -12.05 20.26 21.37
CA THR A 151 -13.42 20.69 21.13
C THR A 151 -13.98 19.99 19.90
N TYR A 152 -15.25 19.66 19.92
CA TYR A 152 -15.89 18.92 18.86
C TYR A 152 -17.33 19.35 18.64
N ASN A 153 -17.70 19.56 17.40
CA ASN A 153 -19.06 19.81 16.96
C ASN A 153 -19.62 18.57 16.24
N ALA A 154 -20.58 17.93 16.86
CA ALA A 154 -21.16 16.70 16.38
C ALA A 154 -22.07 16.86 15.15
N THR A 155 -22.57 18.07 14.89
CA THR A 155 -23.40 18.36 13.72
C THR A 155 -22.55 18.56 12.47
N THR A 156 -21.45 19.33 12.59
CA THR A 156 -20.57 19.67 11.48
C THR A 156 -19.44 18.67 11.29
N GLY A 157 -19.08 17.93 12.36
CA GLY A 157 -17.91 17.06 12.37
C GLY A 157 -16.60 17.84 12.56
N GLU A 158 -16.66 19.12 12.90
CA GLU A 158 -15.49 19.94 13.17
C GLU A 158 -14.86 19.56 14.51
N ALA A 159 -13.54 19.47 14.54
CA ALA A 159 -12.76 19.26 15.76
C ALA A 159 -11.55 20.16 15.78
N HIS A 160 -11.22 20.64 16.97
CA HIS A 160 -9.99 21.37 17.25
C HIS A 160 -9.30 20.74 18.45
N THR A 161 -7.99 20.50 18.35
CA THR A 161 -7.21 19.85 19.41
C THR A 161 -5.82 20.44 19.53
N LYS A 162 -5.22 20.31 20.72
CA LYS A 162 -3.88 20.81 21.04
C LYS A 162 -2.95 19.70 21.52
N ASP A 163 -1.65 19.91 21.28
CA ASP A 163 -0.57 19.02 21.73
C ASP A 163 -0.78 17.55 21.30
N VAL A 164 -1.22 17.35 20.06
CA VAL A 164 -1.52 16.03 19.53
C VAL A 164 -0.26 15.21 19.39
N PHE A 165 -0.29 13.99 19.91
CA PHE A 165 0.73 12.98 19.68
C PHE A 165 0.10 11.59 19.62
N GLY A 166 0.48 10.80 18.65
CA GLY A 166 0.06 9.41 18.59
C GLY A 166 0.06 8.82 17.19
N TYR A 167 -0.58 7.67 17.08
CA TYR A 167 -0.72 6.92 15.84
C TYR A 167 -2.08 7.18 15.18
N ALA A 168 -2.05 7.48 13.90
CA ALA A 168 -3.22 7.53 13.03
C ALA A 168 -2.83 6.86 11.72
N ASP A 169 -3.33 5.65 11.51
CA ASP A 169 -2.94 4.76 10.42
C ASP A 169 -2.84 5.49 9.06
N PRO A 170 -1.73 5.36 8.34
CA PRO A 170 -0.51 4.58 8.63
C PRO A 170 0.64 5.39 9.29
N TYR A 171 0.37 6.57 9.84
CA TYR A 171 1.39 7.50 10.31
C TYR A 171 1.33 7.78 11.82
N TRP A 172 2.51 8.01 12.40
CA TRP A 172 2.64 8.71 13.67
C TRP A 172 2.67 10.21 13.43
N VAL A 173 1.96 10.93 14.27
CA VAL A 173 1.75 12.38 14.16
C VAL A 173 2.14 13.05 15.47
N LYS A 174 2.79 14.21 15.37
CA LYS A 174 2.91 15.17 16.48
C LYS A 174 2.59 16.55 15.94
N ALA A 175 1.79 17.33 16.68
CA ALA A 175 1.40 18.68 16.30
C ALA A 175 1.12 19.56 17.53
N GLU A 176 1.36 20.87 17.42
CA GLU A 176 0.90 21.82 18.42
C GLU A 176 -0.61 22.03 18.35
N VAL A 177 -1.15 22.09 17.13
CA VAL A 177 -2.59 22.24 16.87
C VAL A 177 -3.02 21.29 15.76
N GLY A 178 -4.18 20.68 15.94
CA GLY A 178 -4.87 19.89 14.94
C GLY A 178 -6.31 20.38 14.76
N ASP A 179 -6.68 20.65 13.52
CA ASP A 179 -8.03 21.05 13.12
C ASP A 179 -8.58 20.05 12.12
N PHE A 180 -9.87 19.82 12.18
CA PHE A 180 -10.59 18.98 11.25
C PHE A 180 -11.96 19.59 10.93
N ASP A 181 -12.28 19.75 9.67
CA ASP A 181 -13.52 20.37 9.20
C ASP A 181 -14.57 19.36 8.70
N GLY A 182 -14.45 18.10 9.08
CA GLY A 182 -15.30 17.00 8.61
C GLY A 182 -14.86 16.39 7.27
N LYS A 183 -13.91 16.98 6.55
CA LYS A 183 -13.42 16.52 5.24
C LYS A 183 -11.91 16.59 5.11
N THR A 184 -11.28 17.63 5.65
CA THR A 184 -9.86 17.87 5.58
C THR A 184 -9.27 17.96 6.98
N GLY A 185 -8.07 17.41 7.16
CA GLY A 185 -7.28 17.59 8.37
C GLY A 185 -6.24 18.68 8.17
N ARG A 186 -6.00 19.49 9.21
CA ARG A 186 -4.98 20.53 9.25
C ARG A 186 -4.14 20.36 10.50
N ILE A 187 -2.84 20.48 10.35
CA ILE A 187 -1.86 20.33 11.41
C ILE A 187 -0.96 21.55 11.38
N GLU A 188 -0.80 22.22 12.52
CA GLU A 188 0.13 23.32 12.66
C GLU A 188 1.34 22.92 13.49
N LYS A 189 2.54 23.31 13.02
CA LYS A 189 3.84 23.05 13.63
C LYS A 189 3.99 21.59 14.06
N GLY A 190 3.88 20.72 13.10
CA GLY A 190 3.85 19.29 13.33
C GLY A 190 4.83 18.50 12.48
N TRP A 191 4.91 17.21 12.78
CA TRP A 191 5.62 16.25 11.97
C TRP A 191 4.83 14.96 11.80
N LEU A 192 5.15 14.27 10.70
CA LEU A 192 4.66 12.94 10.37
C LEU A 192 5.83 11.98 10.26
N THR A 193 5.62 10.74 10.68
CA THR A 193 6.54 9.62 10.42
C THR A 193 5.76 8.33 10.28
N THR A 194 6.42 7.29 9.80
CA THR A 194 5.79 5.98 9.60
C THR A 194 5.85 5.12 10.86
N LYS A 195 5.07 4.05 10.87
CA LYS A 195 4.97 3.11 12.00
C LYS A 195 6.33 2.52 12.40
N HIS A 196 7.17 2.17 11.45
CA HIS A 196 8.47 1.56 11.73
C HIS A 196 9.58 2.58 12.00
N ALA A 197 9.36 3.87 11.73
CA ALA A 197 10.36 4.90 11.98
C ALA A 197 10.26 5.51 13.38
N ILE A 198 9.18 5.26 14.12
CA ILE A 198 9.04 5.76 15.47
C ILE A 198 10.04 5.08 16.41
N ALA A 199 10.92 5.85 17.04
CA ALA A 199 11.92 5.32 17.95
C ALA A 199 11.34 5.18 19.37
N PHE A 200 11.73 4.14 20.08
CA PHE A 200 11.34 3.95 21.47
C PHE A 200 11.85 5.10 22.39
N LYS A 201 13.01 5.67 22.06
CA LYS A 201 13.57 6.85 22.71
C LYS A 201 14.13 7.80 21.68
N GLY A 202 13.88 9.11 21.88
CA GLY A 202 14.41 10.17 21.03
C GLY A 202 13.60 10.43 19.76
N ALA A 203 14.25 11.05 18.79
CA ALA A 203 13.59 11.40 17.53
C ALA A 203 13.35 10.16 16.65
N PRO A 204 12.28 10.16 15.85
CA PRO A 204 12.06 9.14 14.83
C PRO A 204 13.29 8.95 13.92
N ASP A 205 13.42 7.76 13.33
CA ASP A 205 14.53 7.46 12.42
C ASP A 205 14.52 8.39 11.21
N TYR A 206 13.34 8.72 10.72
CA TYR A 206 13.09 9.75 9.71
C TYR A 206 11.71 10.38 9.97
N ARG A 207 11.54 11.63 9.57
CA ARG A 207 10.27 12.36 9.66
C ARG A 207 10.24 13.52 8.67
N VAL A 208 9.04 13.97 8.36
CA VAL A 208 8.81 15.25 7.70
C VAL A 208 8.15 16.20 8.68
N GLU A 209 8.73 17.39 8.83
CA GLU A 209 8.18 18.51 9.61
C GLU A 209 7.60 19.54 8.65
N GLY A 210 6.54 20.22 9.09
CA GLY A 210 5.94 21.35 8.39
C GLY A 210 5.40 22.37 9.34
N ASP A 211 5.44 23.65 8.94
CA ASP A 211 4.77 24.71 9.68
C ASP A 211 3.25 24.55 9.61
N TYR A 212 2.79 24.04 8.46
CA TYR A 212 1.38 23.80 8.19
C TYR A 212 1.23 22.60 7.25
N ILE A 213 0.42 21.63 7.64
CA ILE A 213 0.16 20.42 6.88
C ILE A 213 -1.34 20.28 6.65
N GLU A 214 -1.76 20.24 5.40
CA GLU A 214 -3.13 19.95 4.98
C GLU A 214 -3.22 18.54 4.47
N VAL A 215 -4.18 17.78 4.98
CA VAL A 215 -4.43 16.38 4.58
C VAL A 215 -5.79 16.31 3.91
N PHE A 216 -5.81 15.94 2.64
CA PHE A 216 -7.00 15.63 1.85
C PHE A 216 -7.07 14.10 1.69
N PRO A 217 -7.85 13.41 2.53
CA PRO A 217 -7.82 11.95 2.59
C PRO A 217 -8.13 11.29 1.24
N GLY A 218 -7.32 10.31 0.86
CA GLY A 218 -7.46 9.61 -0.41
C GLY A 218 -7.11 10.43 -1.67
N ASP A 219 -6.61 11.66 -1.50
CA ASP A 219 -6.15 12.50 -2.60
C ASP A 219 -4.69 12.93 -2.42
N LYS A 220 -4.41 13.82 -1.48
CA LYS A 220 -3.06 14.38 -1.30
C LYS A 220 -2.83 14.93 0.10
N ALA A 221 -1.56 15.11 0.45
CA ALA A 221 -1.15 16.01 1.52
C ALA A 221 -0.33 17.18 0.96
N VAL A 222 -0.49 18.35 1.57
CA VAL A 222 0.25 19.56 1.23
C VAL A 222 0.99 20.02 2.48
N ILE A 223 2.31 20.03 2.43
CA ILE A 223 3.17 20.39 3.55
C ILE A 223 3.90 21.68 3.21
N HIS A 224 3.65 22.72 3.99
CA HIS A 224 4.28 24.02 3.85
C HIS A 224 5.55 24.10 4.70
N ASN A 225 6.62 24.66 4.12
CA ASN A 225 7.95 24.71 4.70
C ASN A 225 8.43 23.34 5.17
N ALA A 226 8.21 22.34 4.29
CA ALA A 226 8.55 20.95 4.58
C ALA A 226 10.04 20.77 4.79
N SER A 227 10.42 20.16 5.90
CA SER A 227 11.78 19.81 6.26
C SER A 227 11.88 18.32 6.55
N PHE A 228 12.79 17.64 5.86
CA PHE A 228 12.98 16.20 5.99
C PHE A 228 14.18 15.92 6.88
N TYR A 229 13.98 15.05 7.86
CA TYR A 229 14.98 14.69 8.85
C TYR A 229 15.29 13.20 8.83
N ILE A 230 16.54 12.87 9.01
CA ILE A 230 17.01 11.55 9.43
C ILE A 230 17.58 11.73 10.84
N LYS A 231 16.97 11.09 11.83
CA LYS A 231 17.18 11.37 13.24
C LYS A 231 17.02 12.87 13.53
N ASN A 232 18.04 13.51 14.03
CA ASN A 232 18.06 14.96 14.33
C ASN A 232 18.71 15.80 13.23
N LYS A 233 19.14 15.18 12.13
CA LYS A 233 19.82 15.88 11.02
C LYS A 233 18.82 16.20 9.92
N ARG A 234 18.64 17.51 9.65
CA ARG A 234 17.87 17.98 8.50
C ARG A 234 18.62 17.70 7.20
N ILE A 235 17.98 17.01 6.28
CA ILE A 235 18.57 16.58 4.99
C ILE A 235 18.23 17.58 3.89
N ILE A 236 16.94 17.97 3.79
CA ILE A 236 16.45 18.87 2.76
C ILE A 236 15.25 19.67 3.30
N SER A 237 15.08 20.88 2.81
CA SER A 237 13.88 21.69 3.04
C SER A 237 13.36 22.23 1.73
N VAL A 238 12.05 22.25 1.59
CA VAL A 238 11.33 22.80 0.44
C VAL A 238 10.18 23.68 0.92
N LYS A 239 9.90 24.79 0.23
CA LYS A 239 8.82 25.71 0.62
C LYS A 239 7.44 25.06 0.62
N LYS A 240 7.23 24.13 -0.31
CA LYS A 240 5.96 23.40 -0.45
C LYS A 240 6.24 22.02 -0.98
N TYR A 241 5.74 21.01 -0.29
CA TYR A 241 5.78 19.62 -0.72
C TYR A 241 4.35 19.10 -0.86
N ILE A 242 4.03 18.59 -2.03
CA ILE A 242 2.74 17.99 -2.34
C ILE A 242 2.99 16.52 -2.65
N VAL A 243 2.26 15.65 -1.99
CA VAL A 243 2.38 14.20 -2.15
C VAL A 243 1.01 13.58 -2.35
N SER A 244 0.93 12.59 -3.23
CA SER A 244 -0.26 11.77 -3.43
C SER A 244 -0.53 10.90 -2.20
N LEU A 245 -1.78 10.89 -1.73
CA LEU A 245 -2.28 9.95 -0.73
C LEU A 245 -3.16 8.87 -1.37
N ARG A 246 -3.08 8.73 -2.69
CA ARG A 246 -3.76 7.66 -3.40
C ARG A 246 -3.00 6.37 -3.20
N GLN A 247 -3.74 5.31 -2.97
CA GLN A 247 -3.16 3.98 -2.88
C GLN A 247 -2.58 3.59 -4.24
N ASP A 248 -1.36 3.07 -4.24
CA ASP A 248 -0.79 2.44 -5.43
C ASP A 248 -1.48 1.10 -5.73
N LYS A 249 -1.01 0.38 -6.76
CA LYS A 249 -1.55 -0.95 -7.12
C LYS A 249 -1.40 -1.99 -6.00
N GLN A 250 -0.57 -1.70 -5.01
CA GLN A 250 -0.31 -2.53 -3.83
C GLN A 250 -1.11 -2.08 -2.61
N GLY A 251 -1.95 -1.04 -2.75
CA GLY A 251 -2.71 -0.45 -1.66
C GLY A 251 -1.86 0.37 -0.68
N GLN A 252 -0.62 0.70 -1.06
CA GLN A 252 0.30 1.45 -0.22
C GLN A 252 0.22 2.95 -0.52
N VAL A 253 0.33 3.73 0.54
CA VAL A 253 0.46 5.18 0.48
C VAL A 253 1.73 5.57 1.20
N SER A 254 2.63 6.31 0.56
CA SER A 254 3.85 6.74 1.21
C SER A 254 4.14 8.23 1.00
N VAL A 255 4.12 8.98 2.09
CA VAL A 255 4.57 10.39 2.13
C VAL A 255 6.07 10.50 1.90
N PHE A 256 6.82 9.41 2.07
CA PHE A 256 8.27 9.37 1.97
C PHE A 256 8.80 8.74 0.68
N SER A 257 7.93 8.48 -0.30
CA SER A 257 8.30 7.80 -1.55
C SER A 257 9.40 8.48 -2.36
N PHE A 258 9.56 9.80 -2.20
CA PHE A 258 10.62 10.59 -2.85
C PHE A 258 12.02 10.35 -2.22
N VAL A 259 12.10 9.84 -0.99
CA VAL A 259 13.40 9.55 -0.33
C VAL A 259 14.05 8.38 -1.05
N PRO A 260 15.27 8.58 -1.60
CA PRO A 260 15.95 7.52 -2.33
C PRO A 260 16.25 6.32 -1.42
N ARG A 261 15.85 5.13 -1.87
CA ARG A 261 16.09 3.87 -1.16
C ARG A 261 17.39 3.25 -1.63
N PRO A 262 18.36 3.06 -0.73
CA PRO A 262 19.58 2.37 -1.09
C PRO A 262 19.33 0.87 -1.25
N LYS A 263 19.93 0.31 -2.29
CA LYS A 263 19.96 -1.12 -2.56
C LYS A 263 21.32 -1.49 -3.13
N TYR A 264 21.82 -2.65 -2.78
CA TYR A 264 23.00 -3.20 -3.40
C TYR A 264 22.72 -4.59 -3.96
N ASN A 265 23.11 -4.83 -5.18
CA ASN A 265 23.18 -6.15 -5.76
C ASN A 265 24.31 -6.22 -6.80
N SER A 266 24.75 -7.42 -7.13
CA SER A 266 25.89 -7.62 -8.03
C SER A 266 25.68 -7.10 -9.46
N SER A 267 24.43 -6.98 -9.90
CA SER A 267 24.09 -6.51 -11.25
C SER A 267 24.07 -4.98 -11.34
N ASP A 268 23.43 -4.33 -10.38
CA ASP A 268 23.21 -2.86 -10.40
C ASP A 268 24.31 -2.11 -9.66
N GLY A 269 25.10 -2.81 -8.81
CA GLY A 269 25.99 -2.21 -7.84
C GLY A 269 25.22 -1.55 -6.70
N LEU A 270 25.79 -0.52 -6.11
CA LEU A 270 25.04 0.36 -5.20
C LEU A 270 24.02 1.14 -6.03
N SER A 271 22.77 1.06 -5.65
CA SER A 271 21.69 1.75 -6.36
C SER A 271 20.77 2.52 -5.42
N LEU A 272 20.12 3.55 -5.96
CA LEU A 272 19.16 4.40 -5.31
C LEU A 272 17.87 4.39 -6.15
N ASN A 273 16.75 4.06 -5.52
CA ASN A 273 15.44 4.09 -6.14
C ASN A 273 14.59 5.16 -5.49
N GLY A 274 13.83 5.91 -6.27
CA GLY A 274 12.91 6.91 -5.75
C GLY A 274 11.66 7.05 -6.62
N LYS A 275 10.58 7.51 -5.99
CA LYS A 275 9.29 7.79 -6.64
C LYS A 275 8.86 9.20 -6.25
N ILE A 276 8.40 9.97 -7.22
CA ILE A 276 7.77 11.28 -7.03
C ILE A 276 6.47 11.24 -7.79
N ASP A 277 5.35 11.24 -7.06
CA ASP A 277 4.01 11.20 -7.62
C ASP A 277 3.32 12.52 -7.27
N TYR A 278 3.02 13.33 -8.28
CA TYR A 278 2.47 14.66 -8.14
C TYR A 278 1.02 14.72 -8.65
N PRO A 279 0.03 14.82 -7.76
CA PRO A 279 -1.37 14.91 -8.16
C PRO A 279 -1.66 16.26 -8.80
N VAL A 280 -1.97 16.28 -10.11
CA VAL A 280 -2.33 17.47 -10.86
C VAL A 280 -3.82 17.75 -10.87
N SER A 281 -4.63 16.72 -10.66
CA SER A 281 -6.09 16.80 -10.54
C SER A 281 -6.63 15.69 -9.65
N LYS A 282 -7.93 15.72 -9.34
CA LYS A 282 -8.59 14.66 -8.57
C LYS A 282 -8.43 13.25 -9.17
N HIS A 283 -8.25 13.17 -10.49
CA HIS A 283 -8.17 11.92 -11.23
C HIS A 283 -6.92 11.81 -12.11
N GLY A 284 -5.93 12.67 -11.92
CA GLY A 284 -4.73 12.70 -12.74
C GLY A 284 -3.47 12.99 -11.94
N GLU A 285 -2.38 12.36 -12.33
CA GLU A 285 -1.10 12.41 -11.63
C GLU A 285 0.08 12.40 -12.61
N LEU A 286 1.04 13.28 -12.37
CA LEU A 286 2.36 13.19 -12.99
C LEU A 286 3.26 12.35 -12.09
N PHE A 287 4.05 11.47 -12.67
CA PHE A 287 4.98 10.65 -11.91
C PHE A 287 6.40 10.74 -12.49
N LEU A 288 7.37 10.61 -11.60
CA LEU A 288 8.77 10.39 -11.91
C LEU A 288 9.29 9.30 -10.97
N HIS A 289 9.52 8.12 -11.50
CA HIS A 289 10.18 7.03 -10.81
C HIS A 289 11.58 6.87 -11.40
N TYR A 290 12.56 6.57 -10.59
CA TYR A 290 13.91 6.40 -11.09
C TYR A 290 14.68 5.34 -10.30
N THR A 291 15.60 4.71 -10.99
CA THR A 291 16.67 3.93 -10.41
C THR A 291 17.99 4.51 -10.91
N TRP A 292 18.89 4.85 -10.01
CA TRP A 292 20.27 5.14 -10.33
C TRP A 292 21.16 4.06 -9.71
N GLY A 293 22.10 3.52 -10.45
CA GLY A 293 23.01 2.51 -9.94
C GLY A 293 24.40 2.65 -10.53
N THR A 294 25.41 2.27 -9.74
CA THR A 294 26.82 2.42 -10.13
C THR A 294 27.17 1.63 -11.41
N ASN A 295 26.49 0.49 -11.63
CA ASN A 295 26.74 -0.36 -12.81
C ASN A 295 25.75 -0.11 -13.94
N ILE A 296 24.58 0.48 -13.65
CA ILE A 296 23.48 0.62 -14.63
C ILE A 296 23.22 2.07 -15.05
N GLY A 297 23.80 3.05 -14.32
CA GLY A 297 23.52 4.48 -14.55
C GLY A 297 22.08 4.85 -14.20
N PHE A 298 21.59 5.96 -14.78
CA PHE A 298 20.25 6.50 -14.51
C PHE A 298 19.20 5.87 -15.40
N LYS A 299 18.15 5.31 -14.77
CA LYS A 299 17.03 4.61 -15.41
C LYS A 299 15.71 5.27 -14.97
N PRO A 300 15.26 6.31 -15.68
CA PRO A 300 14.01 6.98 -15.35
C PRO A 300 12.79 6.29 -15.93
N SER A 301 11.64 6.50 -15.27
CA SER A 301 10.30 6.29 -15.79
C SER A 301 9.47 7.50 -15.40
N PHE A 302 8.89 8.20 -16.35
CA PHE A 302 8.08 9.38 -16.09
C PHE A 302 6.92 9.50 -17.08
N GLY A 303 5.86 10.12 -16.63
CA GLY A 303 4.68 10.25 -17.45
C GLY A 303 3.49 10.82 -16.71
N TYR A 304 2.32 10.55 -17.26
CA TYR A 304 1.04 10.94 -16.72
C TYR A 304 0.12 9.72 -16.61
N VAL A 305 -0.58 9.64 -15.49
CA VAL A 305 -1.65 8.64 -15.23
C VAL A 305 -2.97 9.38 -15.05
N GLN A 306 -3.99 8.91 -15.75
CA GLN A 306 -5.39 9.29 -15.57
C GLN A 306 -6.12 8.13 -14.89
N PHE A 307 -6.62 8.36 -13.69
CA PHE A 307 -7.45 7.40 -12.97
C PHE A 307 -8.89 7.50 -13.47
N LEU A 308 -9.46 6.38 -13.82
CA LEU A 308 -10.82 6.24 -14.37
C LEU A 308 -11.65 5.37 -13.43
N PRO A 309 -12.98 5.51 -13.42
CA PRO A 309 -13.84 4.67 -12.57
C PRO A 309 -13.68 3.16 -12.81
N TRP A 310 -13.20 2.79 -13.98
CA TRP A 310 -13.05 1.40 -14.42
C TRP A 310 -11.57 0.96 -14.56
N GLY A 311 -10.63 1.84 -14.31
CA GLY A 311 -9.21 1.50 -14.50
C GLY A 311 -8.31 2.73 -14.55
N GLU A 312 -7.20 2.60 -15.25
CA GLU A 312 -6.26 3.69 -15.46
C GLU A 312 -5.81 3.78 -16.92
N ALA A 313 -5.56 4.99 -17.41
CA ALA A 313 -4.89 5.25 -18.66
C ALA A 313 -3.56 5.96 -18.37
N LYS A 314 -2.48 5.50 -19.00
CA LYS A 314 -1.13 5.99 -18.73
C LYS A 314 -0.39 6.27 -20.03
N ILE A 315 0.32 7.38 -20.09
CA ILE A 315 1.33 7.67 -21.10
C ILE A 315 2.67 7.87 -20.41
N ALA A 316 3.67 7.10 -20.80
CA ALA A 316 4.96 7.11 -20.10
C ALA A 316 6.15 6.88 -21.03
N TYR A 317 7.24 7.58 -20.73
CA TYR A 317 8.58 7.13 -21.07
C TYR A 317 9.11 6.28 -19.93
N SER A 318 9.72 5.12 -20.23
CA SER A 318 10.32 4.29 -19.20
C SER A 318 11.55 3.53 -19.68
N ARG A 319 12.45 3.25 -18.73
CA ARG A 319 13.50 2.24 -18.87
C ARG A 319 13.24 1.13 -17.86
N GLU A 320 12.89 -0.02 -18.37
CA GLU A 320 12.48 -1.17 -17.56
C GLU A 320 13.47 -2.32 -17.75
N SER A 321 13.59 -3.17 -16.73
CA SER A 321 14.45 -4.34 -16.78
C SER A 321 13.69 -5.62 -16.55
N ALA A 322 14.17 -6.67 -17.18
CA ALA A 322 13.76 -8.04 -16.95
C ALA A 322 14.99 -8.92 -16.68
N THR A 323 14.76 -10.15 -16.25
CA THR A 323 15.81 -11.14 -16.10
C THR A 323 15.59 -12.26 -17.10
N LEU A 324 16.55 -12.50 -17.97
CA LEU A 324 16.53 -13.58 -18.91
C LEU A 324 17.81 -14.42 -18.72
N ASN A 325 17.67 -15.71 -18.49
CA ASN A 325 18.81 -16.61 -18.23
C ASN A 325 19.78 -16.06 -17.16
N ALA A 326 19.24 -15.60 -16.03
CA ALA A 326 19.96 -14.99 -14.91
C ALA A 326 20.73 -13.69 -15.24
N LYS A 327 20.51 -13.10 -16.41
CA LYS A 327 21.09 -11.82 -16.83
C LYS A 327 20.02 -10.73 -16.87
N LYS A 328 20.36 -9.56 -16.40
CA LYS A 328 19.47 -8.39 -16.45
C LYS A 328 19.51 -7.78 -17.85
N VAL A 329 18.36 -7.65 -18.47
CA VAL A 329 18.15 -7.01 -19.78
C VAL A 329 17.31 -5.75 -19.61
N TRP A 330 17.45 -4.77 -20.49
CA TRP A 330 16.81 -3.47 -20.36
C TRP A 330 16.13 -3.08 -21.66
N VAL A 331 14.88 -2.66 -21.58
CA VAL A 331 14.12 -2.04 -22.68
C VAL A 331 13.87 -0.57 -22.37
N GLU A 332 13.85 0.26 -23.40
CA GLU A 332 13.44 1.65 -23.35
C GLU A 332 12.14 1.82 -24.14
N LYS A 333 11.09 2.32 -23.48
CA LYS A 333 9.78 2.59 -24.06
C LYS A 333 9.61 4.08 -24.33
N LYS A 334 9.31 4.48 -25.59
CA LYS A 334 9.44 5.87 -26.10
C LYS A 334 8.27 6.39 -26.93
N PRO A 335 7.21 6.91 -26.38
CA PRO A 335 6.52 6.54 -25.16
C PRO A 335 5.71 5.25 -25.33
N GLU A 336 5.15 4.79 -24.24
CA GLU A 336 4.11 3.75 -24.24
C GLU A 336 2.81 4.34 -23.70
N LEU A 337 1.71 4.12 -24.42
CA LEU A 337 0.35 4.37 -23.99
C LEU A 337 -0.20 3.05 -23.46
N SER A 338 -0.77 3.03 -22.29
CA SER A 338 -1.43 1.84 -21.73
C SER A 338 -2.78 2.17 -21.11
N ILE A 339 -3.67 1.21 -21.13
CA ILE A 339 -4.96 1.22 -20.46
C ILE A 339 -5.08 -0.11 -19.72
N ASP A 340 -5.32 -0.03 -18.41
CA ASP A 340 -5.49 -1.20 -17.55
C ASP A 340 -6.81 -1.08 -16.78
N THR A 341 -7.62 -2.15 -16.75
CA THR A 341 -8.84 -2.17 -15.94
C THR A 341 -8.52 -2.49 -14.49
N HIS A 342 -9.37 -2.03 -13.57
CA HIS A 342 -9.42 -2.62 -12.24
C HIS A 342 -9.80 -4.10 -12.34
N ALA A 343 -9.53 -4.84 -11.28
CA ALA A 343 -10.06 -6.19 -11.13
C ALA A 343 -11.55 -6.10 -10.78
N TYR A 344 -12.41 -6.69 -11.62
CA TYR A 344 -13.86 -6.69 -11.44
C TYR A 344 -14.36 -8.06 -11.02
N HIS A 345 -15.06 -8.09 -9.91
CA HIS A 345 -15.78 -9.28 -9.48
C HIS A 345 -16.99 -9.54 -10.37
N ILE A 346 -17.16 -10.75 -10.86
CA ILE A 346 -18.25 -11.11 -11.77
C ILE A 346 -19.52 -11.45 -10.98
N GLY A 347 -20.31 -10.43 -10.66
CA GLY A 347 -21.57 -10.59 -9.90
C GLY A 347 -21.35 -11.25 -8.54
N ALA A 348 -22.10 -12.30 -8.24
CA ALA A 348 -21.96 -13.10 -7.01
C ALA A 348 -21.10 -14.35 -7.19
N THR A 349 -20.37 -14.46 -8.31
CA THR A 349 -19.49 -15.61 -8.56
C THR A 349 -18.14 -15.43 -7.88
N PRO A 350 -17.37 -16.48 -7.61
CA PRO A 350 -16.03 -16.36 -7.03
C PRO A 350 -14.98 -15.98 -8.08
N PHE A 351 -15.36 -15.29 -9.14
CA PHE A 351 -14.45 -14.95 -10.23
C PHE A 351 -14.24 -13.46 -10.37
N THR A 352 -13.00 -13.09 -10.61
CA THR A 352 -12.55 -11.72 -10.87
C THR A 352 -11.88 -11.66 -12.23
N ILE A 353 -12.26 -10.64 -13.03
CA ILE A 353 -11.69 -10.40 -14.36
C ILE A 353 -10.92 -9.08 -14.38
N ARG A 354 -9.81 -9.07 -15.10
CA ARG A 354 -9.06 -7.85 -15.45
C ARG A 354 -8.53 -7.93 -16.86
N GLY A 355 -8.22 -6.79 -17.46
CA GLY A 355 -7.64 -6.74 -18.78
C GLY A 355 -6.91 -5.43 -19.03
N GLY A 356 -6.20 -5.36 -20.13
CA GLY A 356 -5.50 -4.16 -20.52
C GLY A 356 -4.96 -4.23 -21.95
N ALA A 357 -4.54 -3.06 -22.42
CA ALA A 357 -3.89 -2.91 -23.71
C ALA A 357 -2.78 -1.89 -23.62
N SER A 358 -1.72 -2.05 -24.41
CA SER A 358 -0.68 -1.04 -24.55
C SER A 358 -0.19 -0.95 -25.99
N TYR A 359 0.29 0.26 -26.33
CA TYR A 359 0.94 0.52 -27.59
C TYR A 359 2.07 1.54 -27.38
N GLY A 360 3.24 1.23 -27.94
CA GLY A 360 4.39 2.14 -27.82
C GLY A 360 5.53 1.78 -28.75
N ARG A 361 6.58 2.56 -28.68
CA ARG A 361 7.84 2.27 -29.36
C ARG A 361 8.85 1.72 -28.36
N TRP A 362 9.36 0.52 -28.65
CA TRP A 362 10.37 -0.14 -27.85
C TRP A 362 11.74 -0.10 -28.49
N VAL A 363 12.76 0.03 -27.66
CA VAL A 363 14.18 0.02 -28.05
C VAL A 363 14.97 -0.83 -27.07
N GLU A 364 15.60 -1.88 -27.58
CA GLU A 364 16.50 -2.74 -26.82
C GLU A 364 17.75 -3.02 -27.67
N GLY A 365 18.85 -2.35 -27.36
CA GLY A 365 20.06 -2.43 -28.20
C GLY A 365 19.80 -1.95 -29.63
N HIS A 366 19.99 -2.85 -30.59
CA HIS A 366 19.73 -2.61 -32.02
C HIS A 366 18.28 -2.88 -32.44
N ILE A 367 17.51 -3.55 -31.61
CA ILE A 367 16.11 -3.88 -31.87
C ILE A 367 15.24 -2.65 -31.59
N LYS A 368 14.53 -2.18 -32.60
CA LYS A 368 13.68 -0.96 -32.49
C LYS A 368 12.42 -1.15 -33.30
N GLY A 369 11.27 -0.98 -32.70
CA GLY A 369 9.98 -1.13 -33.39
C GLY A 369 8.81 -0.68 -32.54
N SER A 370 7.63 -0.68 -33.13
CA SER A 370 6.39 -0.58 -32.37
C SER A 370 6.11 -1.89 -31.65
N HIS A 371 5.47 -1.78 -30.50
CA HIS A 371 4.94 -2.92 -29.78
C HIS A 371 3.49 -2.62 -29.39
N ALA A 372 2.61 -3.55 -29.67
CA ALA A 372 1.23 -3.49 -29.23
C ALA A 372 0.89 -4.77 -28.46
N LYS A 373 0.17 -4.63 -27.38
CA LYS A 373 -0.22 -5.75 -26.53
C LYS A 373 -1.66 -5.58 -26.05
N TYR A 374 -2.39 -6.67 -25.93
CA TYR A 374 -3.58 -6.75 -25.12
C TYR A 374 -3.63 -8.07 -24.33
N PHE A 375 -4.31 -8.04 -23.21
CA PHE A 375 -4.49 -9.22 -22.36
C PHE A 375 -5.83 -9.20 -21.65
N GLY A 376 -6.28 -10.40 -21.28
CA GLY A 376 -7.39 -10.63 -20.36
C GLY A 376 -7.03 -11.75 -19.40
N GLU A 377 -7.39 -11.61 -18.12
CA GLU A 377 -7.14 -12.58 -17.07
C GLU A 377 -8.39 -12.78 -16.23
N LEU A 378 -8.69 -14.03 -15.96
CA LEU A 378 -9.72 -14.49 -15.04
C LEU A 378 -9.04 -15.17 -13.87
N SER A 379 -9.40 -14.80 -12.66
CA SER A 379 -8.93 -15.42 -11.43
C SER A 379 -10.11 -15.85 -10.56
N HIS A 380 -9.89 -16.90 -9.79
CA HIS A 380 -10.83 -17.36 -8.76
C HIS A 380 -10.45 -16.72 -7.43
N ASP A 381 -11.45 -16.37 -6.62
CA ASP A 381 -11.21 -15.94 -5.25
C ASP A 381 -10.39 -16.98 -4.49
N PRO A 382 -9.56 -16.58 -3.55
CA PRO A 382 -8.73 -17.52 -2.79
C PRO A 382 -9.57 -18.62 -2.14
N VAL A 383 -9.19 -19.86 -2.35
CA VAL A 383 -9.83 -21.02 -1.73
C VAL A 383 -9.07 -21.37 -0.45
N HIS A 384 -9.74 -21.26 0.68
CA HIS A 384 -9.17 -21.64 1.97
C HIS A 384 -9.33 -23.14 2.24
N ILE A 385 -8.23 -23.84 2.42
CA ILE A 385 -8.19 -25.25 2.81
C ILE A 385 -7.79 -25.33 4.27
N GLY A 386 -8.78 -25.39 5.13
CA GLY A 386 -8.59 -25.25 6.57
C GLY A 386 -8.15 -23.82 6.94
N PRO A 387 -7.68 -23.60 8.19
CA PRO A 387 -7.36 -22.27 8.69
C PRO A 387 -6.00 -21.70 8.19
N ASN A 388 -5.15 -22.56 7.63
CA ASN A 388 -3.75 -22.23 7.42
C ASN A 388 -3.33 -22.22 5.94
N THR A 389 -4.17 -22.70 5.04
CA THR A 389 -3.79 -22.88 3.64
C THR A 389 -4.73 -22.10 2.72
N GLU A 390 -4.14 -21.29 1.84
CA GLU A 390 -4.82 -20.54 0.79
C GLU A 390 -4.33 -21.01 -0.56
N VAL A 391 -5.28 -21.26 -1.49
CA VAL A 391 -5.00 -21.66 -2.86
C VAL A 391 -5.62 -20.67 -3.83
N LYS A 392 -4.84 -20.22 -4.82
CA LYS A 392 -5.25 -19.27 -5.86
C LYS A 392 -5.14 -19.90 -7.24
N PHE A 393 -6.12 -19.61 -8.08
CA PHE A 393 -6.16 -20.06 -9.47
C PHE A 393 -6.37 -18.86 -10.38
N TYR A 394 -5.67 -18.84 -11.51
CA TYR A 394 -5.87 -17.83 -12.54
C TYR A 394 -5.58 -18.40 -13.92
N GLY A 395 -6.17 -17.78 -14.92
CA GLY A 395 -5.88 -18.08 -16.31
C GLY A 395 -6.16 -16.89 -17.19
N GLY A 396 -5.48 -16.80 -18.31
CA GLY A 396 -5.62 -15.67 -19.19
C GLY A 396 -5.07 -15.90 -20.58
N TYR A 397 -5.21 -14.86 -21.36
CA TYR A 397 -4.67 -14.80 -22.70
C TYR A 397 -4.02 -13.45 -22.95
N GLN A 398 -2.86 -13.49 -23.58
CA GLN A 398 -2.13 -12.31 -24.02
C GLN A 398 -1.77 -12.42 -25.49
N ARG A 399 -1.81 -11.30 -26.19
CA ARG A 399 -1.33 -11.21 -27.57
C ARG A 399 -0.48 -9.96 -27.76
N ASP A 400 0.68 -10.18 -28.37
CA ASP A 400 1.68 -9.16 -28.64
C ASP A 400 1.93 -9.06 -30.14
N TYR A 401 2.14 -7.84 -30.62
CA TYR A 401 2.51 -7.52 -32.00
C TYR A 401 3.81 -6.74 -31.98
N TYR A 402 4.81 -7.22 -32.71
CA TYR A 402 6.13 -6.62 -32.76
C TYR A 402 6.39 -6.02 -34.15
N GLY A 403 6.48 -4.70 -34.23
CA GLY A 403 6.73 -4.01 -35.49
C GLY A 403 8.18 -4.08 -35.96
N TYR A 404 9.09 -4.66 -35.17
CA TYR A 404 10.48 -4.87 -35.57
C TYR A 404 10.63 -5.90 -36.70
N ASP A 405 9.95 -7.02 -36.55
CA ASP A 405 10.03 -8.18 -37.47
C ASP A 405 8.64 -8.61 -37.94
N SER A 406 7.60 -7.87 -37.65
CA SER A 406 6.20 -8.16 -37.92
C SER A 406 5.69 -9.46 -37.30
N SER A 407 6.37 -9.96 -36.26
CA SER A 407 5.95 -11.17 -35.56
C SER A 407 4.77 -10.91 -34.62
N VAL A 408 4.04 -11.97 -34.32
CA VAL A 408 2.90 -11.98 -33.41
C VAL A 408 3.05 -13.13 -32.44
N ARG A 409 2.98 -12.81 -31.14
CA ARG A 409 2.95 -13.82 -30.08
C ARG A 409 1.55 -13.95 -29.52
N SER A 410 1.04 -15.17 -29.49
CA SER A 410 -0.21 -15.53 -28.83
C SER A 410 0.10 -16.44 -27.65
N MET A 411 -0.35 -16.05 -26.45
CA MET A 411 0.04 -16.72 -25.23
C MET A 411 -1.16 -16.93 -24.30
N PRO A 412 -1.84 -18.08 -24.41
CA PRO A 412 -2.66 -18.54 -23.30
C PRO A 412 -1.77 -18.95 -22.13
N TYR A 413 -2.22 -18.66 -20.93
CA TYR A 413 -1.51 -19.05 -19.72
C TYR A 413 -2.48 -19.37 -18.58
N TRP A 414 -2.02 -20.16 -17.64
CA TRP A 414 -2.72 -20.45 -16.41
C TRP A 414 -1.74 -20.73 -15.28
N GLY A 415 -2.23 -20.62 -14.05
CA GLY A 415 -1.43 -20.93 -12.88
C GLY A 415 -2.26 -21.28 -11.68
N VAL A 416 -1.60 -21.97 -10.75
CA VAL A 416 -2.09 -22.30 -9.43
C VAL A 416 -1.00 -22.00 -8.42
N GLY A 417 -1.36 -21.41 -7.29
CA GLY A 417 -0.45 -21.16 -6.19
C GLY A 417 -1.09 -21.52 -4.87
N ALA A 418 -0.28 -22.02 -3.94
CA ALA A 418 -0.70 -22.33 -2.59
C ALA A 418 0.29 -21.72 -1.58
N THR A 419 -0.24 -21.15 -0.52
CA THR A 419 0.52 -20.70 0.64
C THR A 419 -0.04 -21.39 1.87
N THR A 420 0.82 -21.83 2.79
CA THR A 420 0.39 -22.52 4.02
C THR A 420 1.28 -22.15 5.19
N LYS A 421 0.66 -21.97 6.36
CA LYS A 421 1.35 -21.85 7.64
C LYS A 421 1.49 -23.25 8.25
N LEU A 422 2.71 -23.78 8.24
CA LEU A 422 3.02 -25.10 8.84
C LEU A 422 3.15 -25.03 10.37
N GLY A 423 3.15 -23.81 10.91
CA GLY A 423 3.22 -23.51 12.33
C GLY A 423 3.37 -22.02 12.58
N PRO A 424 3.49 -21.57 13.83
CA PRO A 424 3.54 -20.15 14.17
C PRO A 424 4.78 -19.40 13.64
N ARG A 425 5.77 -20.14 13.14
CA ARG A 425 7.05 -19.59 12.67
C ARG A 425 7.49 -20.13 11.32
N VAL A 426 6.65 -20.92 10.66
CA VAL A 426 7.03 -21.60 9.43
C VAL A 426 5.95 -21.42 8.37
N ASP A 427 6.32 -20.74 7.29
CA ASP A 427 5.48 -20.56 6.12
C ASP A 427 6.06 -21.33 4.94
N ALA A 428 5.20 -21.95 4.16
CA ALA A 428 5.57 -22.64 2.93
C ALA A 428 4.69 -22.20 1.79
N TRP A 429 5.25 -22.20 0.59
CA TRP A 429 4.50 -21.89 -0.63
C TRP A 429 4.95 -22.78 -1.78
N ALA A 430 4.03 -23.01 -2.68
CA ALA A 430 4.31 -23.65 -3.96
C ALA A 430 3.38 -23.06 -5.02
N GLY A 431 3.85 -22.97 -6.25
CA GLY A 431 3.01 -22.56 -7.35
C GLY A 431 3.53 -23.07 -8.68
N TYR A 432 2.60 -23.29 -9.58
CA TYR A 432 2.88 -23.71 -10.93
C TYR A 432 2.26 -22.71 -11.91
N ARG A 433 3.02 -22.33 -12.93
CA ARG A 433 2.53 -21.52 -14.04
C ARG A 433 2.94 -22.15 -15.37
N GLN A 434 2.00 -22.23 -16.27
CA GLN A 434 2.24 -22.62 -17.63
C GLN A 434 1.92 -21.46 -18.58
N SER A 435 2.84 -21.14 -19.47
CA SER A 435 2.69 -20.13 -20.52
C SER A 435 2.92 -20.81 -21.87
N ASN A 436 1.84 -21.00 -22.61
CA ASN A 436 1.89 -21.61 -23.92
C ASN A 436 2.18 -20.53 -24.97
N VAL A 437 3.44 -20.40 -25.34
CA VAL A 437 3.83 -19.53 -26.45
C VAL A 437 3.67 -20.28 -27.74
N SER A 438 3.05 -19.67 -28.75
CA SER A 438 3.00 -20.25 -30.09
C SER A 438 4.42 -20.54 -30.63
N VAL A 439 4.61 -21.67 -31.24
CA VAL A 439 5.93 -22.21 -31.65
C VAL A 439 6.68 -21.27 -32.61
N SER A 440 5.97 -20.36 -33.26
CA SER A 440 6.53 -19.51 -34.32
C SER A 440 7.11 -18.17 -33.83
N ALA A 441 6.87 -17.76 -32.57
CA ALA A 441 7.27 -16.44 -32.17
C ALA A 441 7.39 -16.30 -30.64
N ASP A 442 8.58 -16.45 -30.13
CA ASP A 442 8.93 -15.76 -28.90
C ASP A 442 9.19 -14.28 -29.24
N SER A 443 9.25 -13.39 -28.22
CA SER A 443 9.52 -11.98 -28.47
C SER A 443 10.88 -11.77 -29.14
N PRO A 444 10.98 -10.88 -30.15
CA PRO A 444 12.27 -10.43 -30.65
C PRO A 444 13.07 -9.64 -29.62
N TYR A 445 12.40 -9.09 -28.59
CA TYR A 445 13.02 -8.35 -27.51
C TYR A 445 13.41 -9.31 -26.36
N PRO A 446 14.70 -9.45 -26.01
CA PRO A 446 15.15 -10.20 -24.83
C PRO A 446 14.42 -9.83 -23.54
N PHE A 447 14.07 -8.56 -23.37
CA PHE A 447 13.29 -8.06 -22.25
C PHE A 447 11.93 -8.78 -22.08
N ASP A 448 11.30 -9.15 -23.18
CA ASP A 448 9.93 -9.72 -23.20
C ASP A 448 9.91 -11.23 -23.49
N GLN A 449 11.08 -11.89 -23.58
CA GLN A 449 11.16 -13.34 -23.71
C GLN A 449 10.80 -14.06 -22.42
N ILE A 450 10.22 -15.24 -22.53
CA ILE A 450 9.81 -16.04 -21.38
C ILE A 450 10.94 -17.00 -21.01
N ASP A 451 11.57 -16.73 -19.86
CA ASP A 451 12.71 -17.53 -19.37
C ASP A 451 12.30 -18.99 -19.06
N VAL A 452 11.15 -19.18 -18.40
CA VAL A 452 10.62 -20.50 -18.03
C VAL A 452 9.15 -20.61 -18.36
N LYS A 453 8.80 -21.40 -19.38
CA LYS A 453 7.41 -21.58 -19.85
C LYS A 453 6.57 -22.45 -18.92
N TYR A 454 7.18 -23.46 -18.31
CA TYR A 454 6.55 -24.42 -17.39
C TYR A 454 7.21 -24.29 -16.03
N ASN A 455 6.78 -23.28 -15.30
CA ASN A 455 7.46 -22.82 -14.10
C ASN A 455 6.85 -23.41 -12.83
N LEU A 456 7.60 -24.23 -12.11
CA LEU A 456 7.30 -24.65 -10.75
C LEU A 456 8.20 -23.88 -9.79
N TYR A 457 7.61 -23.10 -8.91
CA TYR A 457 8.32 -22.41 -7.82
C TYR A 457 7.81 -22.90 -6.48
N TYR A 458 8.69 -23.02 -5.51
CA TYR A 458 8.34 -23.46 -4.17
C TYR A 458 9.38 -23.01 -3.15
N GLY A 459 8.99 -22.92 -1.91
CA GLY A 459 9.88 -22.46 -0.86
C GLY A 459 9.35 -22.63 0.53
N LEU A 460 10.21 -22.30 1.47
CA LEU A 460 9.97 -22.38 2.89
C LEU A 460 10.61 -21.15 3.57
N SER A 461 9.93 -20.59 4.54
CA SER A 461 10.43 -19.50 5.38
C SER A 461 10.30 -19.88 6.86
N VAL A 462 11.33 -19.60 7.65
CA VAL A 462 11.38 -19.90 9.09
C VAL A 462 11.76 -18.65 9.86
N GLN A 463 10.89 -18.20 10.76
CA GLN A 463 11.18 -17.15 11.72
C GLN A 463 12.01 -17.72 12.86
N ALA A 464 13.34 -17.58 12.78
CA ALA A 464 14.26 -18.15 13.76
C ALA A 464 14.27 -17.36 15.07
N THR A 465 14.29 -16.02 14.99
CA THR A 465 14.21 -15.10 16.13
C THR A 465 13.18 -14.02 15.88
N ARG A 466 12.97 -13.10 16.81
CA ARG A 466 12.09 -11.93 16.58
C ARG A 466 12.58 -11.02 15.45
N LEU A 467 13.89 -11.06 15.15
CA LEU A 467 14.52 -10.17 14.17
C LEU A 467 15.00 -10.91 12.94
N ASP A 468 15.17 -12.24 13.00
CA ASP A 468 15.81 -13.00 11.93
C ASP A 468 14.88 -14.03 11.33
N ARG A 469 14.76 -14.01 10.02
CA ARG A 469 14.00 -14.95 9.20
C ARG A 469 14.92 -15.56 8.14
N PHE A 470 14.84 -16.85 7.94
CA PHE A 470 15.56 -17.57 6.89
C PHE A 470 14.55 -18.14 5.89
N SER A 471 14.87 -18.02 4.62
CA SER A 471 14.06 -18.62 3.56
C SER A 471 14.91 -19.37 2.55
N VAL A 472 14.33 -20.42 2.01
CA VAL A 472 14.84 -21.10 0.82
C VAL A 472 13.77 -21.04 -0.25
N GLN A 473 14.17 -20.68 -1.46
CA GLN A 473 13.30 -20.63 -2.62
C GLN A 473 13.93 -21.36 -3.77
N MET A 474 13.11 -22.11 -4.50
CA MET A 474 13.53 -22.91 -5.63
C MET A 474 12.61 -22.68 -6.81
N GLN A 475 13.19 -22.72 -8.00
CA GLN A 475 12.47 -22.67 -9.26
C GLN A 475 12.94 -23.80 -10.17
N ARG A 476 11.97 -24.53 -10.71
CA ARG A 476 12.22 -25.64 -11.62
C ARG A 476 11.47 -25.42 -12.93
N ASP A 477 12.16 -25.62 -14.02
CA ASP A 477 11.54 -25.75 -15.33
C ASP A 477 10.99 -27.18 -15.48
N MET A 478 9.68 -27.30 -15.58
CA MET A 478 9.04 -28.61 -15.68
C MET A 478 9.12 -29.22 -17.07
N GLN A 479 9.51 -28.44 -18.08
CA GLN A 479 9.73 -28.93 -19.44
C GLN A 479 11.09 -29.64 -19.57
N THR A 480 12.14 -28.97 -19.05
CA THR A 480 13.51 -29.51 -19.11
C THR A 480 13.88 -30.29 -17.86
N HIS A 481 13.03 -30.25 -16.82
CA HIS A 481 13.28 -30.77 -15.46
C HIS A 481 14.51 -30.18 -14.78
N GLU A 482 14.99 -29.03 -15.28
CA GLU A 482 16.14 -28.33 -14.72
C GLU A 482 15.76 -27.49 -13.52
N LEU A 483 16.55 -27.57 -12.46
CA LEU A 483 16.46 -26.67 -11.33
C LEU A 483 17.19 -25.36 -11.67
N ARG A 484 16.43 -24.30 -11.99
CA ARG A 484 16.94 -23.01 -12.48
C ARG A 484 17.56 -22.19 -11.39
N TYR A 485 16.91 -22.12 -10.23
CA TYR A 485 17.34 -21.31 -9.10
C TYR A 485 17.20 -22.07 -7.79
N VAL A 486 18.13 -21.79 -6.88
CA VAL A 486 18.06 -22.12 -5.45
C VAL A 486 18.65 -20.94 -4.70
N ASP A 487 17.81 -20.17 -4.07
CA ASP A 487 18.19 -18.97 -3.35
C ASP A 487 18.00 -19.20 -1.84
N LEU A 488 19.05 -18.96 -1.09
CA LEU A 488 19.06 -19.02 0.37
C LEU A 488 19.14 -17.59 0.88
N THR A 489 18.13 -17.13 1.61
CA THR A 489 18.05 -15.75 2.07
C THR A 489 17.95 -15.68 3.59
N TRP A 490 18.77 -14.84 4.17
CA TRP A 490 18.63 -14.37 5.54
C TRP A 490 18.08 -12.96 5.52
N HIS A 491 16.96 -12.76 6.20
CA HIS A 491 16.32 -11.47 6.43
C HIS A 491 16.54 -11.06 7.86
N ARG A 492 16.89 -9.79 8.08
CA ARG A 492 17.02 -9.21 9.40
C ARG A 492 16.26 -7.93 9.52
N ASP A 493 15.39 -7.88 10.52
CA ASP A 493 14.72 -6.67 10.93
C ASP A 493 15.72 -5.70 11.57
N LEU A 494 15.85 -4.52 10.99
CA LEU A 494 16.73 -3.43 11.44
C LEU A 494 15.92 -2.22 11.91
N HIS A 495 14.71 -2.47 12.41
CA HIS A 495 13.72 -1.48 12.85
C HIS A 495 13.04 -0.77 11.67
N SER A 496 13.53 0.37 11.23
CA SER A 496 12.99 1.11 10.07
C SER A 496 13.37 0.52 8.71
N PHE A 497 14.31 -0.41 8.71
CA PHE A 497 14.81 -1.07 7.52
C PHE A 497 14.72 -2.58 7.66
N GLU A 498 14.67 -3.27 6.54
CA GLU A 498 14.92 -4.69 6.46
C GLU A 498 16.19 -4.92 5.63
N GLY A 499 17.14 -5.64 6.20
CA GLY A 499 18.31 -6.14 5.49
C GLY A 499 18.07 -7.57 5.03
N SER A 500 18.45 -7.90 3.79
CA SER A 500 18.46 -9.26 3.32
C SER A 500 19.79 -9.62 2.68
N LEU A 501 20.28 -10.82 2.98
CA LEU A 501 21.48 -11.40 2.38
C LEU A 501 21.09 -12.69 1.68
N THR A 502 21.18 -12.70 0.36
CA THR A 502 20.80 -13.85 -0.48
C THR A 502 22.04 -14.48 -1.10
N TYR A 503 22.18 -15.79 -0.92
CA TYR A 503 23.13 -16.60 -1.69
C TYR A 503 22.40 -17.34 -2.81
N ARG A 504 22.70 -16.98 -4.06
CA ARG A 504 22.18 -17.64 -5.25
C ARG A 504 23.09 -18.79 -5.63
N THR A 505 22.71 -20.00 -5.26
CA THR A 505 23.59 -21.16 -5.34
C THR A 505 23.99 -21.50 -6.78
N LYS A 506 23.07 -21.35 -7.75
CA LYS A 506 23.35 -21.64 -9.17
C LYS A 506 24.30 -20.63 -9.81
N GLN A 507 24.18 -19.35 -9.46
CA GLN A 507 25.05 -18.29 -9.96
C GLN A 507 26.33 -18.13 -9.13
N LYS A 508 26.40 -18.76 -7.95
CA LYS A 508 27.49 -18.62 -6.97
C LYS A 508 27.72 -17.17 -6.58
N LYS A 509 26.62 -16.40 -6.34
CA LYS A 509 26.66 -14.97 -6.07
C LYS A 509 25.98 -14.63 -4.77
N TRP A 510 26.51 -13.59 -4.11
CA TRP A 510 25.89 -12.97 -2.97
C TRP A 510 25.19 -11.67 -3.40
N GLU A 511 24.01 -11.47 -2.88
CA GLU A 511 23.27 -10.22 -3.03
C GLU A 511 22.86 -9.69 -1.65
N TYR A 512 23.10 -8.43 -1.41
CA TYR A 512 22.64 -7.72 -0.23
C TYR A 512 21.60 -6.68 -0.64
N THR A 513 20.48 -6.65 0.08
CA THR A 513 19.45 -5.65 -0.12
C THR A 513 19.12 -5.01 1.22
N LEU A 514 19.03 -3.69 1.24
CA LEU A 514 18.54 -2.90 2.37
C LEU A 514 17.32 -2.11 1.89
N VAL A 515 16.19 -2.32 2.50
CA VAL A 515 14.93 -1.67 2.12
C VAL A 515 14.34 -0.98 3.34
N ALA A 516 13.85 0.23 3.18
CA ALA A 516 13.05 0.87 4.20
C ALA A 516 11.65 0.25 4.20
N LYS A 517 11.11 -0.05 5.38
CA LYS A 517 9.88 -0.86 5.51
C LYS A 517 8.61 -0.16 5.03
N ASP A 518 8.56 1.15 5.12
CA ASP A 518 7.33 1.92 4.91
C ASP A 518 7.43 2.89 3.72
N PHE A 519 8.24 2.57 2.72
CA PHE A 519 8.39 3.42 1.54
C PHE A 519 7.77 2.79 0.30
#